data_539a5bb26ec64201b3bf96ebc984541a
#
_entry.id   539a5bb26ec64201b3bf96ebc984541a
#
_cell.length_a   1.000
_cell.length_b   1.000
_cell.length_c   1.000
_cell.angle_alpha   90.00
_cell.angle_beta   90.00
_cell.angle_gamma   90.00
#
_symmetry.space_group_name_H-M   'P 1'
#
loop_
_entity.id
_entity.type
_entity.pdbx_description
1 polymer ?
#
loop_
_entity_poly.entity_id
_entity_poly.type
_entity_poly.pdbx_seq_one_letter_code
_entity_poly.pdbx_strand_id
1 'polypeptide(L)'
;MARRSILALISGVAVAGLALSACGSNSLSSGTASSAAAGASSAASAAVSKATAVDPALVAKLPDKIKTAGKIVVGTDATYAPNEFLDTDGKTVVGMDVDIFNAIAAKFGVKVEYVPATFDSIILGVSSSKYDIGLSSFTINDDRKKQVNMVSYFNAGTQWVTQKGN
;
A
#
# COMPACT_ATOMS: atom_id res chain seq x y z
N MET A 1 3.75 -36.78 48.14
CA MET A 1 4.84 -37.74 47.90
C MET A 1 5.69 -37.27 46.74
N ALA A 2 7.01 -37.15 47.06
CA ALA A 2 8.19 -37.13 46.20
C ALA A 2 8.26 -36.10 45.03
N ARG A 3 8.89 -35.01 45.24
CA ARG A 3 10.23 -34.49 44.88
C ARG A 3 11.00 -35.34 43.83
N ARG A 4 11.39 -34.68 42.73
CA ARG A 4 12.74 -34.81 42.16
C ARG A 4 13.10 -33.62 41.31
N SER A 5 13.97 -32.78 41.86
CA SER A 5 14.83 -31.82 41.17
C SER A 5 15.89 -32.56 40.37
N ILE A 6 16.20 -32.14 39.18
CA ILE A 6 17.48 -32.42 38.52
C ILE A 6 18.01 -31.08 37.95
N LEU A 7 19.06 -30.61 38.65
CA LEU A 7 20.05 -29.66 38.11
C LEU A 7 20.99 -30.45 37.18
N ALA A 8 21.32 -29.90 36.04
CA ALA A 8 22.56 -30.17 35.31
C ALA A 8 22.97 -28.93 34.51
N LEU A 9 23.95 -28.45 34.89
CA LEU A 9 25.14 -27.68 34.65
C LEU A 9 25.88 -28.04 33.33
N ILE A 10 26.55 -26.97 32.74
CA ILE A 10 27.81 -26.99 31.95
C ILE A 10 27.61 -27.30 30.46
N SER A 11 28.07 -26.47 29.50
CA SER A 11 29.43 -25.98 29.25
C SER A 11 29.43 -24.93 28.17
N GLY A 12 30.25 -23.90 28.32
CA GLY A 12 30.62 -22.97 27.30
C GLY A 12 31.55 -23.61 26.26
N VAL A 13 31.40 -23.22 25.01
CA VAL A 13 32.41 -23.39 23.97
C VAL A 13 32.66 -22.04 23.35
N ALA A 14 33.77 -21.45 23.69
CA ALA A 14 34.43 -20.37 22.97
C ALA A 14 35.07 -20.95 21.72
N VAL A 15 34.69 -20.47 20.54
CA VAL A 15 35.47 -20.73 19.32
C VAL A 15 36.06 -19.40 18.84
N ALA A 16 37.34 -19.35 19.00
CA ALA A 16 38.23 -18.27 18.51
C ALA A 16 38.37 -18.32 17.00
N GLY A 17 38.43 -17.17 16.43
CA GLY A 17 39.02 -16.66 15.22
C GLY A 17 39.57 -17.58 14.13
N LEU A 18 39.19 -17.26 12.91
CA LEU A 18 40.05 -17.41 11.74
C LEU A 18 39.91 -16.17 10.86
N ALA A 19 40.90 -15.30 10.97
CA ALA A 19 41.12 -14.24 10.00
C ALA A 19 41.73 -14.88 8.75
N LEU A 20 41.04 -14.80 7.61
CA LEU A 20 41.65 -14.97 6.29
C LEU A 20 41.86 -13.60 5.68
N SER A 21 43.08 -13.13 5.75
CA SER A 21 43.61 -12.05 4.92
C SER A 21 43.82 -12.56 3.52
N ALA A 22 43.00 -12.11 2.56
CA ALA A 22 43.32 -12.21 1.14
C ALA A 22 43.64 -10.81 0.63
N CYS A 23 44.91 -10.53 0.43
CA CYS A 23 45.40 -9.41 -0.35
C CYS A 23 44.99 -9.58 -1.82
N GLY A 24 44.24 -8.63 -2.33
CA GLY A 24 43.97 -8.43 -3.75
C GLY A 24 43.85 -6.94 -4.00
N SER A 25 44.93 -6.37 -4.53
CA SER A 25 45.02 -4.96 -4.87
C SER A 25 44.09 -4.60 -6.00
N ASN A 26 43.06 -3.79 -5.74
CA ASN A 26 42.53 -2.85 -6.73
C ASN A 26 41.94 -1.64 -6.00
N SER A 27 42.66 -0.54 -6.17
CA SER A 27 42.31 0.76 -5.67
C SER A 27 41.05 1.28 -6.39
N LEU A 28 39.89 1.21 -5.73
CA LEU A 28 38.80 2.10 -5.99
C LEU A 28 38.24 2.56 -4.64
N SER A 29 38.37 3.84 -4.44
CA SER A 29 37.93 4.58 -3.27
C SER A 29 36.47 4.25 -2.90
N SER A 30 36.30 3.34 -1.95
CA SER A 30 34.99 3.00 -1.38
C SER A 30 34.93 3.50 0.06
N GLY A 31 34.89 4.80 0.17
CA GLY A 31 34.56 5.46 1.44
C GLY A 31 33.26 6.20 1.28
N THR A 32 32.29 5.89 2.15
CA THR A 32 31.09 6.68 2.43
C THR A 32 29.74 6.30 1.78
N ALA A 33 29.61 5.18 1.08
CA ALA A 33 28.27 4.82 0.53
C ALA A 33 27.36 4.00 1.47
N SER A 34 27.91 3.27 2.46
CA SER A 34 27.11 2.37 3.33
C SER A 34 26.32 3.10 4.41
N SER A 35 26.80 4.23 4.92
CA SER A 35 26.11 4.98 5.99
C SER A 35 24.95 5.82 5.44
N ALA A 36 25.05 6.27 4.17
CA ALA A 36 23.99 7.06 3.54
C ALA A 36 22.78 6.20 3.15
N ALA A 37 23.01 4.94 2.73
CA ALA A 37 21.91 4.04 2.36
C ALA A 37 21.09 3.59 3.57
N ALA A 38 21.71 3.32 4.72
CA ALA A 38 21.01 2.96 5.95
C ALA A 38 20.19 4.14 6.51
N GLY A 39 20.74 5.36 6.43
CA GLY A 39 20.04 6.58 6.84
C GLY A 39 18.84 6.91 5.96
N ALA A 40 18.92 6.69 4.65
CA ALA A 40 17.83 6.91 3.72
C ALA A 40 16.68 5.91 3.93
N SER A 41 16.98 4.64 4.19
CA SER A 41 15.96 3.62 4.46
C SER A 41 15.22 3.88 5.77
N SER A 42 15.89 4.28 6.84
CA SER A 42 15.25 4.58 8.12
C SER A 42 14.40 5.86 8.05
N ALA A 43 14.85 6.89 7.33
CA ALA A 43 14.08 8.11 7.11
C ALA A 43 12.84 7.85 6.25
N ALA A 44 12.94 7.03 5.20
CA ALA A 44 11.82 6.63 4.38
C ALA A 44 10.77 5.83 5.17
N SER A 45 11.20 4.86 5.99
CA SER A 45 10.32 4.07 6.85
C SER A 45 9.60 4.94 7.88
N ALA A 46 10.29 5.89 8.52
CA ALA A 46 9.70 6.84 9.46
C ALA A 46 8.71 7.79 8.77
N ALA A 47 9.00 8.23 7.54
CA ALA A 47 8.10 9.06 6.76
C ALA A 47 6.83 8.32 6.38
N VAL A 48 6.92 7.05 5.95
CA VAL A 48 5.76 6.20 5.65
C VAL A 48 4.92 5.97 6.90
N SER A 49 5.53 5.63 8.03
CA SER A 49 4.81 5.42 9.29
C SER A 49 4.05 6.68 9.74
N LYS A 50 4.66 7.87 9.62
CA LYS A 50 3.99 9.14 9.88
C LYS A 50 2.90 9.44 8.86
N ALA A 51 3.12 9.10 7.59
CA ALA A 51 2.15 9.29 6.53
C ALA A 51 0.88 8.45 6.74
N THR A 52 0.97 7.25 7.33
CA THR A 52 -0.17 6.35 7.56
C THR A 52 -0.72 6.39 8.99
N ALA A 53 -0.16 7.18 9.90
CA ALA A 53 -0.72 7.36 11.24
C ALA A 53 -2.12 7.94 11.18
N VAL A 54 -3.03 7.42 12.01
CA VAL A 54 -4.41 7.91 12.12
C VAL A 54 -4.42 9.38 12.53
N ASP A 55 -5.22 10.18 11.85
CA ASP A 55 -5.40 11.61 12.13
C ASP A 55 -6.77 11.83 12.79
N PRO A 56 -6.82 12.19 14.09
CA PRO A 56 -8.08 12.40 14.80
C PRO A 56 -8.96 13.50 14.17
N ALA A 57 -8.36 14.50 13.53
CA ALA A 57 -9.12 15.58 12.89
C ALA A 57 -9.84 15.07 11.62
N LEU A 58 -9.25 14.10 10.91
CA LEU A 58 -9.89 13.43 9.79
C LEU A 58 -10.95 12.44 10.27
N VAL A 59 -10.67 11.65 11.31
CA VAL A 59 -11.65 10.73 11.91
C VAL A 59 -12.92 11.46 12.33
N ALA A 60 -12.79 12.66 12.91
CA ALA A 60 -13.95 13.48 13.32
C ALA A 60 -14.86 13.85 12.15
N LYS A 61 -14.31 14.00 10.94
CA LYS A 61 -15.04 14.37 9.72
C LYS A 61 -15.72 13.20 9.00
N LEU A 62 -15.45 11.95 9.39
CA LEU A 62 -16.10 10.80 8.78
C LEU A 62 -17.62 10.85 9.00
N PRO A 63 -18.42 10.45 8.00
CA PRO A 63 -19.85 10.23 8.19
C PRO A 63 -20.12 9.16 9.27
N ASP A 64 -21.20 9.31 10.03
CA ASP A 64 -21.52 8.39 11.12
C ASP A 64 -21.71 6.94 10.64
N LYS A 65 -22.24 6.75 9.41
CA LYS A 65 -22.34 5.45 8.74
C LYS A 65 -20.96 4.77 8.70
N ILE A 66 -19.92 5.48 8.27
CA ILE A 66 -18.56 4.94 8.13
C ILE A 66 -17.92 4.71 9.50
N LYS A 67 -18.10 5.65 10.45
CA LYS A 67 -17.62 5.48 11.83
C LYS A 67 -18.19 4.21 12.47
N THR A 68 -19.49 3.98 12.31
CA THR A 68 -20.18 2.83 12.88
C THR A 68 -19.76 1.52 12.20
N ALA A 69 -19.64 1.53 10.86
CA ALA A 69 -19.22 0.36 10.10
C ALA A 69 -17.73 0.02 10.27
N GLY A 70 -16.88 1.01 10.60
CA GLY A 70 -15.43 0.86 10.71
C GLY A 70 -14.75 0.51 9.38
N LYS A 71 -15.47 0.66 8.26
CA LYS A 71 -14.97 0.35 6.92
C LYS A 71 -15.61 1.24 5.85
N ILE A 72 -14.91 1.36 4.72
CA ILE A 72 -15.39 1.97 3.47
C ILE A 72 -15.54 0.86 2.44
N VAL A 73 -16.68 0.79 1.77
CA VAL A 73 -16.95 -0.15 0.67
C VAL A 73 -16.64 0.56 -0.65
N VAL A 74 -15.72 0.00 -1.42
CA VAL A 74 -15.22 0.58 -2.68
C VAL A 74 -15.61 -0.31 -3.85
N GLY A 75 -16.37 0.23 -4.80
CA GLY A 75 -16.60 -0.41 -6.10
C GLY A 75 -15.43 -0.13 -7.05
N THR A 76 -14.90 -1.18 -7.69
CA THR A 76 -13.73 -1.08 -8.58
C THR A 76 -13.81 -2.09 -9.71
N ASP A 77 -13.31 -1.75 -10.89
CA ASP A 77 -13.15 -2.70 -12.00
C ASP A 77 -11.73 -3.29 -11.95
N ALA A 78 -11.62 -4.47 -11.35
CA ALA A 78 -10.35 -5.13 -11.09
C ALA A 78 -9.75 -5.82 -12.34
N THR A 79 -9.82 -5.16 -13.50
CA THR A 79 -9.28 -5.66 -14.78
C THR A 79 -8.25 -4.72 -15.41
N TYR A 80 -7.91 -3.61 -14.74
CA TYR A 80 -7.10 -2.52 -15.30
C TYR A 80 -5.71 -2.42 -14.67
N ALA A 81 -4.86 -3.43 -14.89
CA ALA A 81 -3.47 -3.40 -14.44
C ALA A 81 -2.67 -2.25 -15.12
N PRO A 82 -1.76 -1.55 -14.41
CA PRO A 82 -1.31 -1.79 -13.03
C PRO A 82 -2.13 -1.02 -11.97
N ASN A 83 -3.22 -0.35 -12.34
CA ASN A 83 -3.95 0.55 -11.47
C ASN A 83 -4.84 -0.22 -10.47
N GLU A 84 -5.71 -1.10 -10.97
CA GLU A 84 -6.54 -1.99 -10.17
C GLU A 84 -6.77 -3.33 -10.89
N PHE A 85 -6.41 -4.42 -10.26
CA PHE A 85 -6.53 -5.76 -10.84
C PHE A 85 -6.59 -6.83 -9.74
N LEU A 86 -6.98 -8.06 -10.14
CA LEU A 86 -6.95 -9.19 -9.22
C LEU A 86 -5.53 -9.74 -9.10
N ASP A 87 -5.11 -10.00 -7.88
CA ASP A 87 -3.85 -10.71 -7.59
C ASP A 87 -3.90 -12.15 -8.10
N THR A 88 -2.79 -12.85 -7.99
CA THR A 88 -2.62 -14.25 -8.42
C THR A 88 -3.59 -15.23 -7.75
N ASP A 89 -4.17 -14.86 -6.62
CA ASP A 89 -5.22 -15.62 -5.93
C ASP A 89 -6.61 -15.52 -6.61
N GLY A 90 -6.75 -14.65 -7.60
CA GLY A 90 -7.98 -14.40 -8.35
C GLY A 90 -9.11 -13.75 -7.52
N LYS A 91 -8.81 -13.19 -6.36
CA LYS A 91 -9.79 -12.62 -5.41
C LYS A 91 -9.39 -11.28 -4.84
N THR A 92 -8.13 -11.14 -4.44
CA THR A 92 -7.63 -9.92 -3.82
C THR A 92 -7.43 -8.83 -4.86
N VAL A 93 -8.04 -7.67 -4.66
CA VAL A 93 -7.82 -6.51 -5.53
C VAL A 93 -6.55 -5.80 -5.09
N VAL A 94 -5.65 -5.56 -6.03
CA VAL A 94 -4.35 -4.92 -5.83
C VAL A 94 -4.08 -3.88 -6.92
N GLY A 95 -3.06 -3.05 -6.74
CA GLY A 95 -2.62 -2.07 -7.74
C GLY A 95 -2.43 -0.68 -7.16
N MET A 96 -2.02 0.25 -8.01
CA MET A 96 -1.69 1.63 -7.62
C MET A 96 -2.87 2.35 -6.94
N ASP A 97 -4.07 2.22 -7.49
CA ASP A 97 -5.27 2.85 -6.94
C ASP A 97 -5.59 2.32 -5.55
N VAL A 98 -5.43 1.00 -5.36
CA VAL A 98 -5.63 0.29 -4.09
C VAL A 98 -4.63 0.78 -3.04
N ASP A 99 -3.36 0.89 -3.41
CA ASP A 99 -2.29 1.34 -2.50
C ASP A 99 -2.51 2.79 -2.06
N ILE A 100 -2.85 3.68 -2.98
CA ILE A 100 -3.16 5.08 -2.69
C ILE A 100 -4.36 5.16 -1.74
N PHE A 101 -5.44 4.44 -2.03
CA PHE A 101 -6.65 4.53 -1.21
C PHE A 101 -6.48 3.87 0.16
N ASN A 102 -5.73 2.77 0.26
CA ASN A 102 -5.37 2.17 1.55
C ASN A 102 -4.57 3.14 2.44
N ALA A 103 -3.64 3.89 1.86
CA ALA A 103 -2.89 4.92 2.59
C ALA A 103 -3.80 6.06 3.08
N ILE A 104 -4.80 6.46 2.28
CA ILE A 104 -5.81 7.45 2.66
C ILE A 104 -6.70 6.89 3.79
N ALA A 105 -7.24 5.68 3.65
CA ALA A 105 -8.12 5.05 4.63
C ALA A 105 -7.42 4.84 5.98
N ALA A 106 -6.12 4.54 5.97
CA ALA A 106 -5.30 4.45 7.18
C ALA A 106 -5.29 5.77 7.97
N LYS A 107 -5.30 6.94 7.30
CA LYS A 107 -5.43 8.24 7.94
C LYS A 107 -6.75 8.40 8.69
N PHE A 108 -7.80 7.81 8.20
CA PHE A 108 -9.11 7.80 8.84
C PHE A 108 -9.29 6.68 9.86
N GLY A 109 -8.31 5.75 9.99
CA GLY A 109 -8.40 4.61 10.90
C GLY A 109 -9.50 3.61 10.55
N VAL A 110 -9.89 3.53 9.28
CA VAL A 110 -10.93 2.62 8.78
C VAL A 110 -10.36 1.57 7.83
N LYS A 111 -11.02 0.42 7.75
CA LYS A 111 -10.70 -0.64 6.77
C LYS A 111 -11.28 -0.30 5.40
N VAL A 112 -10.75 -0.92 4.36
CA VAL A 112 -11.31 -0.86 3.00
C VAL A 112 -11.79 -2.24 2.61
N GLU A 113 -12.98 -2.29 2.01
CA GLU A 113 -13.52 -3.47 1.36
C GLU A 113 -13.68 -3.18 -0.13
N TYR A 114 -12.87 -3.82 -0.97
CA TYR A 114 -12.96 -3.69 -2.42
C TYR A 114 -13.95 -4.70 -2.97
N VAL A 115 -14.89 -4.22 -3.78
CA VAL A 115 -15.92 -5.04 -4.43
C VAL A 115 -15.73 -4.96 -5.93
N PRO A 116 -15.25 -6.02 -6.59
CA PRO A 116 -15.14 -6.07 -8.04
C PRO A 116 -16.49 -5.84 -8.72
N ALA A 117 -16.51 -4.98 -9.72
CA ALA A 117 -17.70 -4.60 -10.47
C ALA A 117 -17.30 -4.19 -11.89
N THR A 118 -18.24 -4.23 -12.83
CA THR A 118 -17.99 -3.70 -14.17
C THR A 118 -17.89 -2.17 -14.12
N PHE A 119 -16.96 -1.59 -14.88
CA PHE A 119 -16.68 -0.16 -14.91
C PHE A 119 -17.95 0.71 -15.00
N ASP A 120 -18.83 0.38 -15.93
CA ASP A 120 -20.05 1.15 -16.19
C ASP A 120 -21.06 1.11 -15.03
N SER A 121 -20.99 0.09 -14.16
CA SER A 121 -21.92 -0.05 -13.03
C SER A 121 -21.47 0.69 -11.77
N ILE A 122 -20.22 1.14 -11.70
CA ILE A 122 -19.64 1.68 -10.45
C ILE A 122 -20.28 3.01 -10.08
N ILE A 123 -20.44 3.94 -11.03
CA ILE A 123 -21.03 5.27 -10.77
C ILE A 123 -22.46 5.12 -10.27
N LEU A 124 -23.27 4.27 -10.92
CA LEU A 124 -24.62 3.96 -10.47
C LEU A 124 -24.61 3.32 -9.07
N GLY A 125 -23.65 2.44 -8.80
CA GLY A 125 -23.48 1.81 -7.49
C GLY A 125 -23.17 2.83 -6.37
N VAL A 126 -22.38 3.87 -6.66
CA VAL A 126 -22.10 4.96 -5.72
C VAL A 126 -23.35 5.82 -5.52
N SER A 127 -24.01 6.25 -6.60
CA SER A 127 -25.21 7.11 -6.52
C SER A 127 -26.40 6.42 -5.82
N SER A 128 -26.50 5.09 -5.92
CA SER A 128 -27.49 4.29 -5.21
C SER A 128 -27.05 3.83 -3.80
N SER A 129 -25.90 4.26 -3.33
CA SER A 129 -25.33 3.88 -2.01
C SER A 129 -25.02 2.39 -1.85
N LYS A 130 -24.87 1.64 -2.94
CA LYS A 130 -24.34 0.27 -2.94
C LYS A 130 -22.87 0.27 -2.55
N TYR A 131 -22.11 1.26 -3.02
CA TYR A 131 -20.73 1.53 -2.64
C TYR A 131 -20.64 2.90 -1.95
N ASP A 132 -19.72 3.05 -1.04
CA ASP A 132 -19.43 4.36 -0.43
C ASP A 132 -18.57 5.21 -1.35
N ILE A 133 -17.69 4.54 -2.15
CA ILE A 133 -16.77 5.17 -3.10
C ILE A 133 -16.66 4.30 -4.35
N GLY A 134 -16.45 4.92 -5.50
CA GLY A 134 -15.99 4.30 -6.74
C GLY A 134 -14.51 4.67 -6.98
N LEU A 135 -13.66 3.68 -7.19
CA LEU A 135 -12.24 3.85 -7.46
C LEU A 135 -11.85 2.95 -8.64
N SER A 136 -11.61 3.52 -9.79
CA SER A 136 -11.27 2.76 -11.00
C SER A 136 -10.73 3.68 -12.08
N SER A 137 -9.73 4.49 -11.76
CA SER A 137 -9.04 5.39 -12.68
C SER A 137 -9.97 6.25 -13.56
N PHE A 138 -11.12 6.67 -13.01
CA PHE A 138 -12.13 7.41 -13.76
C PHE A 138 -11.63 8.77 -14.26
N THR A 139 -11.76 9.02 -15.55
CA THR A 139 -11.65 10.39 -16.08
C THR A 139 -12.77 11.26 -15.53
N ILE A 140 -12.41 12.40 -14.93
CA ILE A 140 -13.37 13.41 -14.47
C ILE A 140 -13.95 14.12 -15.69
N ASN A 141 -15.26 14.06 -15.86
CA ASN A 141 -16.00 14.78 -16.88
C ASN A 141 -17.35 15.30 -16.34
N ASP A 142 -18.02 16.17 -17.11
CA ASP A 142 -19.22 16.84 -16.62
C ASP A 142 -20.42 15.89 -16.46
N ASP A 143 -20.54 14.86 -17.29
CA ASP A 143 -21.65 13.91 -17.16
C ASP A 143 -21.53 13.03 -15.91
N ARG A 144 -20.33 12.63 -15.55
CA ARG A 144 -20.08 11.91 -14.29
C ARG A 144 -20.27 12.81 -13.07
N LYS A 145 -19.82 14.08 -13.13
CA LYS A 145 -20.01 15.06 -12.06
C LYS A 145 -21.49 15.38 -11.78
N LYS A 146 -22.40 15.19 -12.73
CA LYS A 146 -23.84 15.31 -12.51
C LYS A 146 -24.41 14.20 -11.62
N GLN A 147 -23.74 13.05 -11.55
CA GLN A 147 -24.22 11.86 -10.87
C GLN A 147 -23.55 11.65 -9.51
N VAL A 148 -22.25 11.95 -9.40
CA VAL A 148 -21.43 11.74 -8.20
C VAL A 148 -20.41 12.87 -8.05
N ASN A 149 -19.98 13.11 -6.81
CA ASN A 149 -18.82 13.95 -6.54
C ASN A 149 -17.53 13.23 -6.96
N MET A 150 -16.65 13.91 -7.67
CA MET A 150 -15.38 13.35 -8.14
C MET A 150 -14.20 14.12 -7.57
N VAL A 151 -13.15 13.38 -7.17
CA VAL A 151 -11.91 13.91 -6.62
C VAL A 151 -10.75 13.43 -7.48
N SER A 152 -9.90 14.36 -7.93
CA SER A 152 -8.68 14.00 -8.66
C SER A 152 -7.63 13.49 -7.69
N TYR A 153 -6.99 12.36 -7.99
CA TYR A 153 -5.92 11.77 -7.19
C TYR A 153 -4.64 11.50 -8.00
N PHE A 154 -4.74 11.41 -9.32
CA PHE A 154 -3.57 11.42 -10.20
C PHE A 154 -3.91 12.00 -11.58
N ASN A 155 -2.89 12.36 -12.36
CA ASN A 155 -3.06 12.87 -13.72
C ASN A 155 -2.47 11.88 -14.72
N ALA A 156 -3.26 11.55 -15.75
CA ALA A 156 -2.81 10.77 -16.89
C ALA A 156 -3.27 11.44 -18.19
N GLY A 157 -2.44 11.33 -19.22
CA GLY A 157 -2.76 11.80 -20.55
C GLY A 157 -3.07 10.66 -21.50
N THR A 158 -3.70 10.95 -22.61
CA THR A 158 -3.87 10.03 -23.73
C THR A 158 -2.64 10.07 -24.63
N GLN A 159 -2.07 8.94 -24.96
CA GLN A 159 -0.95 8.82 -25.88
C GLN A 159 -1.32 7.87 -27.02
N TRP A 160 -1.05 8.29 -28.24
CA TRP A 160 -1.20 7.43 -29.41
C TRP A 160 0.08 6.61 -29.62
N VAL A 161 -0.09 5.31 -29.84
CA VAL A 161 1.02 4.41 -30.13
C VAL A 161 0.78 3.78 -31.49
N THR A 162 1.77 3.85 -32.38
CA THR A 162 1.75 3.23 -33.69
C THR A 162 2.96 2.31 -33.85
N GLN A 163 2.94 1.44 -34.86
CA GLN A 163 4.12 0.69 -35.23
C GLN A 163 5.22 1.63 -35.73
N LYS A 164 6.47 1.24 -35.48
CA LYS A 164 7.64 1.98 -35.98
C LYS A 164 7.60 2.05 -37.51
N GLY A 165 7.55 3.26 -38.04
CA GLY A 165 7.52 3.49 -39.51
C GLY A 165 6.14 3.75 -40.10
N ASN A 166 5.11 3.90 -39.27
CA ASN A 166 3.75 4.28 -39.67
C ASN A 166 3.55 5.79 -39.45
#